data_343cfc0c0cbb22f797746e2895a7abf8
#
_entry.id   343cfc0c0cbb22f797746e2895a7abf8
#
_cell.length_a   1.000
_cell.length_b   1.000
_cell.length_c   1.000
_cell.angle_alpha   90.00
_cell.angle_beta   90.00
_cell.angle_gamma   90.00
#
_symmetry.space_group_name_H-M   'P 1'
#
loop_
_entity.id
_entity.type
_entity.pdbx_description
1 polymer ?
#
loop_
_entity_poly.entity_id
_entity_poly.type
_entity_poly.pdbx_seq_one_letter_code
_entity_poly.pdbx_strand_id
1 'polypeptide(L)'
;MLNIMTEEQKRHYHEDDLRVLGVEDLDALEIGAGILGTGGGGNPYQGKLLALEALKAGYRMTLLATEHIAPEALCMSVGGIGSPVVGVERMREGREGLRCLRAMEDLIGTSIDAIVCEEIGGANAMNPLVTGALSGLPILDCDGMGRAFPEMQMTTFSIYGHSSTPSVMCDLQGNAVIFSHAVSEVWHERMARACVTAQGGSAMLATAPMKAHYVRQYGIPKSYTKALALGEAVIHARKAKDDPIAAVCALEGGRRIFDGKITDLKRHLRGGFAVGDLTLSGFGDSAGQTAEVAIQNEFLIFRRDGVVEVTVPDLIVLLDVDTAYPITTEMLRYGQRVAVLAIPCHALLRSAQALAVVGPAAFGYPDIVYSPISFPGKRA
;
A
#
# COMPACT_ATOMS: atom_id res chain seq x y z
N MET A 1 25.82 -11.32 11.69
CA MET A 1 26.06 -12.45 10.76
C MET A 1 25.28 -12.15 9.50
N LEU A 2 25.95 -12.02 8.35
CA LEU A 2 25.30 -11.92 7.04
C LEU A 2 24.45 -13.17 6.86
N ASN A 3 23.15 -12.98 6.66
CA ASN A 3 22.22 -14.07 6.39
C ASN A 3 22.54 -14.62 4.98
N ILE A 4 23.28 -15.72 4.93
CA ILE A 4 23.57 -16.44 3.67
C ILE A 4 22.31 -17.24 3.36
N MET A 5 21.67 -16.96 2.23
CA MET A 5 20.55 -17.77 1.71
C MET A 5 20.94 -19.24 1.65
N THR A 6 19.99 -20.13 1.90
CA THR A 6 20.23 -21.55 1.74
C THR A 6 20.47 -21.89 0.26
N GLU A 7 21.22 -22.96 -0.03
CA GLU A 7 21.46 -23.40 -1.40
C GLU A 7 20.13 -23.77 -2.14
N GLU A 8 19.09 -24.13 -1.41
CA GLU A 8 17.76 -24.42 -1.95
C GLU A 8 17.04 -23.15 -2.41
N GLN A 9 17.14 -22.04 -1.66
CA GLN A 9 16.58 -20.74 -2.05
C GLN A 9 17.25 -20.17 -3.29
N LYS A 10 18.55 -20.37 -3.48
CA LYS A 10 19.30 -19.94 -4.68
C LYS A 10 18.88 -20.61 -5.99
N ARG A 11 18.08 -21.69 -5.94
CA ARG A 11 17.62 -22.41 -7.13
C ARG A 11 16.45 -21.73 -7.85
N HIS A 12 15.76 -20.79 -7.19
CA HIS A 12 14.52 -20.21 -7.71
C HIS A 12 14.70 -18.87 -8.44
N TYR A 13 15.86 -18.22 -8.34
CA TYR A 13 16.22 -17.01 -9.08
C TYR A 13 17.75 -16.83 -9.16
N HIS A 14 18.23 -15.96 -10.05
CA HIS A 14 19.65 -15.62 -10.17
C HIS A 14 19.97 -14.33 -9.40
N GLU A 15 21.13 -14.27 -8.76
CA GLU A 15 21.56 -13.08 -8.00
C GLU A 15 21.72 -11.83 -8.89
N ASP A 16 22.10 -12.04 -10.16
CA ASP A 16 22.26 -10.96 -11.14
C ASP A 16 20.93 -10.28 -11.52
N ASP A 17 19.78 -10.93 -11.26
CA ASP A 17 18.45 -10.38 -11.50
C ASP A 17 17.97 -9.48 -10.36
N LEU A 18 18.73 -9.39 -9.26
CA LEU A 18 18.37 -8.61 -8.08
C LEU A 18 18.74 -7.13 -8.24
N ARG A 19 17.77 -6.24 -8.16
CA ARG A 19 18.00 -4.81 -7.96
C ARG A 19 18.23 -4.54 -6.48
N VAL A 20 19.40 -4.05 -6.12
CA VAL A 20 19.70 -3.62 -4.73
C VAL A 20 19.20 -2.20 -4.54
N LEU A 21 18.45 -1.98 -3.45
CA LEU A 21 17.97 -0.65 -3.05
C LEU A 21 18.97 0.01 -2.10
N GLY A 22 19.21 1.30 -2.34
CA GLY A 22 20.03 2.17 -1.49
C GLY A 22 19.22 3.17 -0.69
N VAL A 23 19.91 4.05 0.01
CA VAL A 23 19.29 5.10 0.84
C VAL A 23 18.45 6.06 0.00
N GLU A 24 18.94 6.43 -1.20
CA GLU A 24 18.23 7.35 -2.10
C GLU A 24 16.92 6.77 -2.64
N ASP A 25 16.89 5.45 -2.87
CA ASP A 25 15.66 4.75 -3.25
C ASP A 25 14.60 4.84 -2.14
N LEU A 26 14.99 4.81 -0.86
CA LEU A 26 14.05 4.92 0.25
C LEU A 26 13.40 6.31 0.35
N ASP A 27 14.09 7.37 -0.01
CA ASP A 27 13.52 8.72 -0.08
C ASP A 27 12.47 8.82 -1.21
N ALA A 28 12.77 8.25 -2.36
CA ALA A 28 11.82 8.19 -3.47
C ALA A 28 10.62 7.29 -3.13
N LEU A 29 10.87 6.13 -2.54
CA LEU A 29 9.81 5.19 -2.17
C LEU A 29 8.87 5.75 -1.11
N GLU A 30 9.36 6.55 -0.14
CA GLU A 30 8.51 7.24 0.84
C GLU A 30 7.45 8.10 0.15
N ILE A 31 7.88 8.91 -0.82
CA ILE A 31 6.98 9.80 -1.56
C ILE A 31 6.03 9.00 -2.44
N GLY A 32 6.56 8.08 -3.23
CA GLY A 32 5.76 7.30 -4.17
C GLY A 32 4.76 6.37 -3.50
N ALA A 33 5.15 5.68 -2.44
CA ALA A 33 4.24 4.86 -1.63
C ALA A 33 3.16 5.72 -0.95
N GLY A 34 3.50 6.92 -0.49
CA GLY A 34 2.52 7.88 0.02
C GLY A 34 1.50 8.33 -1.05
N ILE A 35 1.94 8.55 -2.29
CA ILE A 35 1.05 8.84 -3.43
C ILE A 35 0.11 7.67 -3.68
N LEU A 36 0.65 6.45 -3.82
CA LEU A 36 -0.13 5.23 -4.05
C LEU A 36 -1.01 4.86 -2.85
N GLY A 37 -0.68 5.34 -1.65
CA GLY A 37 -1.48 5.15 -0.44
C GLY A 37 -2.86 5.77 -0.48
N THR A 38 -3.10 6.75 -1.38
CA THR A 38 -4.42 7.41 -1.49
C THR A 38 -4.98 7.87 -0.14
N GLY A 39 -4.11 8.35 0.72
CA GLY A 39 -4.42 8.76 2.10
C GLY A 39 -4.32 7.68 3.17
N GLY A 40 -4.24 6.40 2.80
CA GLY A 40 -4.14 5.27 3.72
C GLY A 40 -2.82 4.52 3.69
N GLY A 41 -2.83 3.28 4.19
CA GLY A 41 -1.63 2.44 4.33
C GLY A 41 -0.66 2.90 5.42
N GLY A 42 -0.96 3.99 6.15
CA GLY A 42 -0.12 4.59 7.20
C GLY A 42 1.03 5.46 6.65
N ASN A 43 1.64 6.23 7.55
CA ASN A 43 2.73 7.13 7.17
C ASN A 43 4.00 6.35 6.78
N PRO A 44 4.48 6.44 5.53
CA PRO A 44 5.65 5.70 5.07
C PRO A 44 6.96 6.13 5.73
N TYR A 45 7.03 7.33 6.34
CA TYR A 45 8.23 7.85 6.98
C TYR A 45 8.77 6.93 8.09
N GLN A 46 7.90 6.39 8.95
CA GLN A 46 8.33 5.49 10.01
C GLN A 46 8.89 4.18 9.46
N GLY A 47 8.25 3.62 8.43
CA GLY A 47 8.75 2.44 7.73
C GLY A 47 10.10 2.69 7.07
N LYS A 48 10.30 3.89 6.48
CA LYS A 48 11.60 4.31 5.94
C LYS A 48 12.68 4.35 7.01
N LEU A 49 12.39 4.84 8.21
CA LEU A 49 13.39 4.86 9.29
C LEU A 49 13.85 3.45 9.66
N LEU A 50 12.93 2.49 9.76
CA LEU A 50 13.29 1.08 10.01
C LEU A 50 14.12 0.50 8.87
N ALA A 51 13.77 0.81 7.62
CA ALA A 51 14.53 0.39 6.45
C ALA A 51 15.94 1.00 6.44
N LEU A 52 16.09 2.28 6.77
CA LEU A 52 17.39 2.95 6.92
C LEU A 52 18.25 2.31 7.99
N GLU A 53 17.68 1.96 9.15
CA GLU A 53 18.40 1.26 10.21
C GLU A 53 18.87 -0.13 9.77
N ALA A 54 18.06 -0.86 9.01
CA ALA A 54 18.48 -2.14 8.46
C ALA A 54 19.65 -1.97 7.45
N LEU A 55 19.61 -0.97 6.55
CA LEU A 55 20.73 -0.66 5.65
C LEU A 55 22.00 -0.28 6.41
N LYS A 56 21.91 0.59 7.44
CA LYS A 56 23.04 0.97 8.31
C LYS A 56 23.65 -0.22 9.05
N ALA A 57 22.82 -1.19 9.43
CA ALA A 57 23.26 -2.43 10.05
C ALA A 57 23.92 -3.41 9.05
N GLY A 58 24.00 -3.05 7.76
CA GLY A 58 24.65 -3.84 6.71
C GLY A 58 23.75 -4.88 6.04
N TYR A 59 22.43 -4.86 6.30
CA TYR A 59 21.49 -5.71 5.57
C TYR A 59 21.25 -5.18 4.17
N ARG A 60 20.99 -6.08 3.22
CA ARG A 60 20.67 -5.74 1.82
C ARG A 60 19.16 -5.81 1.61
N MET A 61 18.63 -4.84 0.89
CA MET A 61 17.25 -4.84 0.39
C MET A 61 17.28 -5.07 -1.11
N THR A 62 16.59 -6.09 -1.58
CA THR A 62 16.64 -6.48 -2.98
C THR A 62 15.25 -6.64 -3.55
N LEU A 63 15.02 -6.07 -4.74
CA LEU A 63 13.83 -6.31 -5.55
C LEU A 63 14.15 -7.34 -6.63
N LEU A 64 13.16 -8.18 -6.91
CA LEU A 64 13.20 -9.17 -7.98
C LEU A 64 11.96 -9.01 -8.86
N ALA A 65 12.15 -8.87 -10.16
CA ALA A 65 11.03 -8.84 -11.10
C ALA A 65 10.31 -10.21 -11.10
N THR A 66 8.98 -10.19 -11.19
CA THR A 66 8.17 -11.41 -11.05
C THR A 66 8.44 -12.45 -12.12
N GLU A 67 8.94 -12.03 -13.29
CA GLU A 67 9.35 -12.91 -14.39
C GLU A 67 10.64 -13.70 -14.13
N HIS A 68 11.47 -13.26 -13.19
CA HIS A 68 12.79 -13.84 -12.90
C HIS A 68 12.80 -14.87 -11.76
N ILE A 69 11.66 -15.11 -11.12
CA ILE A 69 11.52 -16.18 -10.13
C ILE A 69 10.88 -17.42 -10.76
N ALA A 70 11.34 -18.60 -10.36
CA ALA A 70 10.80 -19.86 -10.86
C ALA A 70 9.29 -19.99 -10.54
N PRO A 71 8.46 -20.52 -11.45
CA PRO A 71 6.99 -20.59 -11.28
C PRO A 71 6.53 -21.30 -10.01
N GLU A 72 7.30 -22.29 -9.55
CA GLU A 72 7.00 -23.13 -8.39
C GLU A 72 7.54 -22.59 -7.07
N ALA A 73 8.33 -21.51 -7.10
CA ALA A 73 8.83 -20.85 -5.90
C ALA A 73 7.68 -20.44 -4.97
N LEU A 74 7.92 -20.54 -3.69
CA LEU A 74 6.93 -20.21 -2.68
C LEU A 74 7.12 -18.79 -2.19
N CYS A 75 6.11 -17.95 -2.40
CA CYS A 75 6.12 -16.54 -2.06
C CYS A 75 5.11 -16.27 -0.95
N MET A 76 5.44 -15.39 -0.02
CA MET A 76 4.58 -15.06 1.11
C MET A 76 4.36 -13.55 1.20
N SER A 77 3.11 -13.12 1.34
CA SER A 77 2.86 -11.71 1.57
C SER A 77 3.03 -11.34 3.06
N VAL A 78 3.55 -10.15 3.28
CA VAL A 78 3.75 -9.57 4.62
C VAL A 78 3.29 -8.13 4.60
N GLY A 79 2.40 -7.77 5.51
CA GLY A 79 1.88 -6.42 5.66
C GLY A 79 1.63 -6.05 7.13
N GLY A 80 1.43 -4.76 7.40
CA GLY A 80 1.01 -4.29 8.71
C GLY A 80 -0.52 -4.31 8.82
N ILE A 81 -1.03 -4.74 9.95
CA ILE A 81 -2.44 -4.67 10.30
C ILE A 81 -2.63 -3.82 11.56
N GLY A 82 -3.70 -3.01 11.60
CA GLY A 82 -4.01 -2.20 12.76
C GLY A 82 -4.45 -0.78 12.41
N SER A 83 -4.39 0.10 13.39
CA SER A 83 -4.76 1.51 13.23
C SER A 83 -3.54 2.36 12.86
N PRO A 84 -3.59 3.16 11.77
CA PRO A 84 -2.51 4.09 11.42
C PRO A 84 -2.17 5.08 12.54
N VAL A 85 -3.17 5.52 13.31
CA VAL A 85 -2.98 6.45 14.45
C VAL A 85 -2.12 5.82 15.55
N VAL A 86 -2.32 4.53 15.84
CA VAL A 86 -1.50 3.79 16.81
C VAL A 86 -0.07 3.65 16.30
N GLY A 87 0.11 3.46 15.00
CA GLY A 87 1.44 3.40 14.38
C GLY A 87 2.28 4.67 14.60
N VAL A 88 1.64 5.84 14.71
CA VAL A 88 2.35 7.11 14.99
C VAL A 88 2.89 7.16 16.44
N GLU A 89 2.18 6.57 17.40
CA GLU A 89 2.52 6.63 18.83
C GLU A 89 3.38 5.45 19.31
N ARG A 90 3.37 4.34 18.57
CA ARG A 90 4.12 3.12 18.92
C ARG A 90 5.20 2.83 17.88
N MET A 91 6.45 3.05 18.24
CA MET A 91 7.57 2.63 17.39
C MET A 91 7.63 1.10 17.31
N ARG A 92 7.73 0.59 16.08
CA ARG A 92 7.95 -0.84 15.81
C ARG A 92 9.42 -1.17 16.01
N GLU A 93 9.70 -2.43 16.37
CA GLU A 93 11.06 -2.97 16.44
C GLU A 93 11.62 -3.29 15.04
N GLY A 94 10.71 -3.59 14.08
CA GLY A 94 11.05 -3.98 12.71
C GLY A 94 11.31 -5.48 12.54
N ARG A 95 11.21 -6.29 13.60
CA ARG A 95 11.43 -7.74 13.56
C ARG A 95 10.16 -8.56 13.50
N GLU A 96 9.00 -7.92 13.62
CA GLU A 96 7.70 -8.58 13.67
C GLU A 96 7.42 -9.36 12.38
N GLY A 97 7.76 -8.81 11.21
CA GLY A 97 7.64 -9.49 9.92
C GLY A 97 8.53 -10.72 9.80
N LEU A 98 9.75 -10.65 10.31
CA LEU A 98 10.65 -11.81 10.38
C LEU A 98 10.11 -12.91 11.30
N ARG A 99 9.48 -12.52 12.44
CA ARG A 99 8.82 -13.49 13.33
C ARG A 99 7.64 -14.18 12.63
N CYS A 100 6.82 -13.40 11.88
CA CYS A 100 5.74 -13.98 11.08
C CYS A 100 6.27 -14.96 10.04
N LEU A 101 7.35 -14.60 9.32
CA LEU A 101 7.99 -15.47 8.34
C LEU A 101 8.44 -16.79 8.96
N ARG A 102 9.20 -16.74 10.05
CA ARG A 102 9.71 -17.97 10.70
C ARG A 102 8.59 -18.85 11.26
N ALA A 103 7.59 -18.23 11.89
CA ALA A 103 6.44 -18.99 12.39
C ALA A 103 5.59 -19.61 11.26
N MET A 104 5.53 -18.97 10.08
CA MET A 104 4.88 -19.55 8.90
C MET A 104 5.69 -20.73 8.35
N GLU A 105 7.01 -20.57 8.19
CA GLU A 105 7.90 -21.65 7.74
C GLU A 105 7.83 -22.88 8.67
N ASP A 106 7.81 -22.66 9.99
CA ASP A 106 7.65 -23.72 10.99
C ASP A 106 6.26 -24.39 10.87
N LEU A 107 5.20 -23.61 10.60
CA LEU A 107 3.84 -24.11 10.47
C LEU A 107 3.66 -25.00 9.24
N ILE A 108 4.24 -24.61 8.10
CA ILE A 108 4.07 -25.30 6.81
C ILE A 108 5.18 -26.35 6.55
N GLY A 109 6.25 -26.33 7.35
CA GLY A 109 7.37 -27.28 7.23
C GLY A 109 8.26 -27.06 6.00
N THR A 110 8.25 -25.87 5.39
CA THR A 110 9.08 -25.55 4.22
C THR A 110 9.47 -24.08 4.22
N SER A 111 10.57 -23.75 3.54
CA SER A 111 11.09 -22.39 3.45
C SER A 111 10.32 -21.56 2.42
N ILE A 112 10.28 -20.26 2.64
CA ILE A 112 9.78 -19.24 1.71
C ILE A 112 10.94 -18.75 0.83
N ASP A 113 10.69 -18.55 -0.45
CA ASP A 113 11.70 -18.14 -1.44
C ASP A 113 11.73 -16.63 -1.70
N ALA A 114 10.59 -15.96 -1.58
CA ALA A 114 10.47 -14.51 -1.78
C ALA A 114 9.33 -13.90 -0.97
N ILE A 115 9.46 -12.61 -0.69
CA ILE A 115 8.43 -11.81 -0.04
C ILE A 115 7.60 -11.06 -1.08
N VAL A 116 6.30 -10.97 -0.86
CA VAL A 116 5.35 -10.17 -1.65
C VAL A 116 4.83 -9.02 -0.80
N CYS A 117 4.65 -7.86 -1.40
CA CYS A 117 3.96 -6.75 -0.76
C CYS A 117 2.45 -6.98 -0.77
N GLU A 118 1.78 -6.81 0.35
CA GLU A 118 0.32 -6.87 0.43
C GLU A 118 -0.29 -5.67 -0.30
N GLU A 119 0.17 -4.46 0.07
CA GLU A 119 -0.22 -3.19 -0.55
C GLU A 119 0.98 -2.25 -0.68
N ILE A 120 1.17 -1.68 -1.85
CA ILE A 120 2.26 -0.72 -2.11
C ILE A 120 2.00 0.65 -1.49
N GLY A 121 0.81 0.93 -1.02
CA GLY A 121 0.43 2.21 -0.43
C GLY A 121 0.94 2.41 1.00
N GLY A 122 1.52 3.58 1.28
CA GLY A 122 1.90 3.98 2.63
C GLY A 122 3.04 3.19 3.25
N ALA A 123 3.01 3.02 4.56
CA ALA A 123 4.03 2.31 5.34
C ALA A 123 4.13 0.83 4.96
N ASN A 124 3.07 0.25 4.39
CA ASN A 124 3.06 -1.16 3.99
C ASN A 124 4.01 -1.46 2.82
N ALA A 125 4.43 -0.47 2.04
CA ALA A 125 5.54 -0.64 1.09
C ALA A 125 6.88 -0.92 1.78
N MET A 126 7.11 -0.40 2.98
CA MET A 126 8.38 -0.51 3.69
C MET A 126 8.51 -1.81 4.50
N ASN A 127 7.40 -2.35 4.99
CA ASN A 127 7.38 -3.53 5.86
C ASN A 127 8.01 -4.78 5.19
N PRO A 128 7.67 -5.13 3.93
CA PRO A 128 8.30 -6.23 3.21
C PRO A 128 9.80 -6.02 3.01
N LEU A 129 10.24 -4.78 2.75
CA LEU A 129 11.67 -4.46 2.57
C LEU A 129 12.47 -4.76 3.84
N VAL A 130 11.97 -4.37 5.00
CA VAL A 130 12.61 -4.68 6.29
C VAL A 130 12.62 -6.18 6.54
N THR A 131 11.50 -6.88 6.28
CA THR A 131 11.40 -8.33 6.45
C THR A 131 12.37 -9.05 5.51
N GLY A 132 12.41 -8.67 4.24
CA GLY A 132 13.34 -9.23 3.25
C GLY A 132 14.80 -8.99 3.62
N ALA A 133 15.16 -7.77 4.03
CA ALA A 133 16.51 -7.44 4.49
C ALA A 133 16.95 -8.33 5.65
N LEU A 134 16.11 -8.50 6.67
CA LEU A 134 16.42 -9.29 7.86
C LEU A 134 16.43 -10.80 7.58
N SER A 135 15.65 -11.29 6.63
CA SER A 135 15.60 -12.71 6.24
C SER A 135 16.63 -13.09 5.16
N GLY A 136 17.09 -12.11 4.37
CA GLY A 136 17.92 -12.32 3.18
C GLY A 136 17.11 -12.68 1.93
N LEU A 137 15.75 -12.63 2.00
CA LEU A 137 14.88 -12.94 0.87
C LEU A 137 14.64 -11.71 -0.02
N PRO A 138 14.52 -11.87 -1.34
CA PRO A 138 14.14 -10.79 -2.23
C PRO A 138 12.66 -10.44 -2.05
N ILE A 139 12.33 -9.20 -2.37
CA ILE A 139 10.95 -8.73 -2.50
C ILE A 139 10.58 -8.77 -3.98
N LEU A 140 9.46 -9.40 -4.32
CA LEU A 140 8.94 -9.35 -5.68
C LEU A 140 8.43 -7.95 -6.01
N ASP A 141 8.78 -7.43 -7.19
CA ASP A 141 8.31 -6.13 -7.68
C ASP A 141 6.84 -6.23 -8.11
N CYS A 142 5.98 -6.47 -7.16
CA CYS A 142 4.53 -6.49 -7.30
C CYS A 142 3.86 -6.30 -5.95
N ASP A 143 2.55 -6.06 -5.97
CA ASP A 143 1.71 -6.06 -4.79
C ASP A 143 0.31 -6.59 -5.09
N GLY A 144 -0.53 -6.68 -4.06
CA GLY A 144 -1.90 -7.18 -4.18
C GLY A 144 -2.96 -6.11 -4.40
N MET A 145 -2.63 -4.82 -4.36
CA MET A 145 -3.66 -3.76 -4.33
C MET A 145 -3.39 -2.60 -5.31
N GLY A 146 -2.14 -2.30 -5.65
CA GLY A 146 -1.75 -1.16 -6.49
C GLY A 146 -2.05 0.21 -5.88
N ARG A 147 -2.61 0.21 -4.68
CA ARG A 147 -2.94 1.36 -3.82
C ARG A 147 -3.09 0.87 -2.38
N ALA A 148 -3.52 1.70 -1.43
CA ALA A 148 -3.99 1.20 -0.14
C ALA A 148 -5.50 0.94 -0.14
N PHE A 149 -5.89 -0.12 0.60
CA PHE A 149 -7.27 -0.46 0.93
C PHE A 149 -7.37 -0.82 2.42
N PRO A 150 -8.55 -0.57 3.06
CA PRO A 150 -8.67 -0.71 4.51
C PRO A 150 -8.71 -2.15 5.02
N GLU A 151 -9.02 -3.14 4.18
CA GLU A 151 -9.26 -4.52 4.61
C GLU A 151 -8.44 -5.52 3.78
N MET A 152 -7.98 -6.60 4.44
CA MET A 152 -7.06 -7.58 3.86
C MET A 152 -7.66 -8.38 2.69
N GLN A 153 -8.99 -8.62 2.65
CA GLN A 153 -9.62 -9.32 1.54
C GLN A 153 -9.66 -8.50 0.25
N MET A 154 -9.24 -7.24 0.29
CA MET A 154 -9.24 -6.35 -0.87
C MET A 154 -8.00 -6.49 -1.75
N THR A 155 -7.16 -7.50 -1.50
CA THR A 155 -6.07 -7.84 -2.41
C THR A 155 -6.58 -8.57 -3.64
N THR A 156 -5.91 -8.37 -4.78
CA THR A 156 -6.17 -9.16 -5.99
C THR A 156 -5.97 -10.66 -5.76
N PHE A 157 -5.07 -11.03 -4.86
CA PHE A 157 -4.89 -12.44 -4.49
C PHE A 157 -6.15 -13.03 -3.90
N SER A 158 -6.74 -12.41 -2.88
CA SER A 158 -7.99 -12.86 -2.27
C SER A 158 -9.18 -12.74 -3.23
N ILE A 159 -9.28 -11.63 -3.96
CA ILE A 159 -10.35 -11.41 -4.96
C ILE A 159 -10.38 -12.53 -5.99
N TYR A 160 -9.22 -13.01 -6.45
CA TYR A 160 -9.12 -14.05 -7.47
C TYR A 160 -8.99 -15.47 -6.91
N GLY A 161 -9.24 -15.66 -5.61
CA GLY A 161 -9.54 -16.97 -5.03
C GLY A 161 -8.42 -17.60 -4.21
N HIS A 162 -7.33 -16.87 -3.89
CA HIS A 162 -6.35 -17.36 -2.92
C HIS A 162 -6.88 -17.15 -1.50
N SER A 163 -6.85 -18.20 -0.69
CA SER A 163 -7.15 -18.07 0.74
C SER A 163 -5.98 -17.42 1.47
N SER A 164 -6.27 -16.44 2.31
CA SER A 164 -5.25 -15.81 3.16
C SER A 164 -4.86 -16.66 4.38
N THR A 165 -5.56 -17.79 4.64
CA THR A 165 -5.21 -18.73 5.72
C THR A 165 -4.59 -20.03 5.17
N PRO A 166 -3.61 -20.64 5.90
CA PRO A 166 -3.14 -20.24 7.23
C PRO A 166 -2.40 -18.92 7.23
N SER A 167 -2.54 -18.12 8.30
CA SER A 167 -1.83 -16.86 8.46
C SER A 167 -1.23 -16.73 9.86
N VAL A 168 -0.19 -15.90 9.97
CA VAL A 168 0.52 -15.65 11.23
C VAL A 168 0.55 -14.16 11.50
N MET A 169 0.13 -13.74 12.68
CA MET A 169 0.18 -12.37 13.14
C MET A 169 1.11 -12.25 14.35
N CYS A 170 2.05 -11.31 14.30
CA CYS A 170 3.00 -11.05 15.38
C CYS A 170 2.97 -9.58 15.80
N ASP A 171 2.87 -9.35 17.10
CA ASP A 171 2.93 -8.01 17.68
C ASP A 171 4.34 -7.60 18.11
N LEU A 172 4.46 -6.37 18.60
CA LEU A 172 5.69 -5.77 19.13
C LEU A 172 6.26 -6.53 20.34
N GLN A 173 5.40 -7.10 21.18
CA GLN A 173 5.79 -7.82 22.39
C GLN A 173 6.30 -9.22 22.08
N GLY A 174 6.13 -9.71 20.84
CA GLY A 174 6.52 -11.05 20.43
C GLY A 174 5.39 -12.08 20.56
N ASN A 175 4.15 -11.65 20.87
CA ASN A 175 3.01 -12.56 20.83
C ASN A 175 2.71 -12.94 19.38
N ALA A 176 2.49 -14.24 19.14
CA ALA A 176 2.11 -14.77 17.84
C ALA A 176 0.70 -15.37 17.89
N VAL A 177 -0.10 -15.07 16.87
CA VAL A 177 -1.42 -15.69 16.65
C VAL A 177 -1.41 -16.39 15.31
N ILE A 178 -1.83 -17.63 15.28
CA ILE A 178 -1.98 -18.41 14.06
C ILE A 178 -3.47 -18.57 13.76
N PHE A 179 -3.89 -18.13 12.59
CA PHE A 179 -5.22 -18.39 12.05
C PHE A 179 -5.10 -19.60 11.11
N SER A 180 -5.42 -20.79 11.59
CA SER A 180 -5.27 -22.02 10.81
C SER A 180 -6.29 -22.10 9.67
N HIS A 181 -7.48 -21.55 9.86
CA HIS A 181 -8.58 -21.56 8.90
C HIS A 181 -9.59 -20.46 9.17
N ALA A 182 -10.12 -19.89 8.10
CA ALA A 182 -11.28 -19.01 8.11
C ALA A 182 -12.26 -19.44 7.00
N VAL A 183 -13.57 -19.40 7.27
CA VAL A 183 -14.60 -19.79 6.29
C VAL A 183 -14.73 -18.82 5.12
N SER A 184 -14.18 -17.61 5.26
CA SER A 184 -14.06 -16.59 4.22
C SER A 184 -13.04 -15.54 4.62
N GLU A 185 -12.54 -14.78 3.63
CA GLU A 185 -11.59 -13.69 3.84
C GLU A 185 -12.15 -12.58 4.73
N VAL A 186 -13.46 -12.29 4.65
CA VAL A 186 -14.14 -11.33 5.54
C VAL A 186 -14.14 -11.81 7.00
N TRP A 187 -14.29 -13.11 7.24
CA TRP A 187 -14.18 -13.66 8.59
C TRP A 187 -12.74 -13.62 9.10
N HIS A 188 -11.78 -13.87 8.22
CA HIS A 188 -10.36 -13.74 8.57
C HIS A 188 -10.04 -12.30 9.00
N GLU A 189 -10.43 -11.30 8.19
CA GLU A 189 -10.27 -9.87 8.53
C GLU A 189 -10.87 -9.55 9.91
N ARG A 190 -12.11 -9.97 10.17
CA ARG A 190 -12.78 -9.72 11.46
C ARG A 190 -12.05 -10.32 12.65
N MET A 191 -11.59 -11.56 12.53
CA MET A 191 -10.82 -12.24 13.57
C MET A 191 -9.46 -11.56 13.79
N ALA A 192 -8.74 -11.29 12.71
CA ALA A 192 -7.45 -10.61 12.77
C ALA A 192 -7.58 -9.20 13.38
N ARG A 193 -8.63 -8.45 13.01
CA ARG A 193 -8.93 -7.13 13.56
C ARG A 193 -9.24 -7.16 15.06
N ALA A 194 -9.98 -8.16 15.54
CA ALA A 194 -10.23 -8.36 16.95
C ALA A 194 -8.94 -8.69 17.73
N CYS A 195 -8.10 -9.59 17.18
CA CYS A 195 -6.83 -9.97 17.79
C CYS A 195 -5.83 -8.80 17.82
N VAL A 196 -5.67 -8.05 16.73
CA VAL A 196 -4.74 -6.90 16.72
C VAL A 196 -5.19 -5.81 17.69
N THR A 197 -6.49 -5.64 17.89
CA THR A 197 -7.02 -4.71 18.91
C THR A 197 -6.58 -5.14 20.31
N ALA A 198 -6.69 -6.43 20.64
CA ALA A 198 -6.21 -6.98 21.90
C ALA A 198 -4.69 -6.89 22.07
N GLN A 199 -3.93 -6.94 20.98
CA GLN A 199 -2.47 -6.79 20.94
C GLN A 199 -2.01 -5.31 20.97
N GLY A 200 -2.93 -4.38 21.20
CA GLY A 200 -2.62 -2.95 21.33
C GLY A 200 -2.64 -2.18 20.01
N GLY A 201 -3.39 -2.67 19.03
CA GLY A 201 -3.80 -1.93 17.83
C GLY A 201 -2.79 -1.90 16.68
N SER A 202 -1.68 -2.63 16.73
CA SER A 202 -0.70 -2.72 15.64
C SER A 202 0.06 -4.04 15.69
N ALA A 203 0.13 -4.75 14.57
CA ALA A 203 0.87 -5.99 14.39
C ALA A 203 1.34 -6.13 12.93
N MET A 204 2.20 -7.13 12.67
CA MET A 204 2.50 -7.62 11.33
C MET A 204 1.70 -8.89 11.07
N LEU A 205 1.25 -9.05 9.84
CA LEU A 205 0.52 -10.21 9.37
C LEU A 205 1.22 -10.79 8.15
N ALA A 206 1.43 -12.11 8.16
CA ALA A 206 1.82 -12.88 7.00
C ALA A 206 0.65 -13.78 6.60
N THR A 207 0.26 -13.76 5.33
CA THR A 207 -0.84 -14.58 4.80
C THR A 207 -0.31 -15.87 4.17
N ALA A 208 -1.23 -16.79 3.83
CA ALA A 208 -0.87 -18.08 3.25
C ALA A 208 0.07 -17.93 2.04
N PRO A 209 1.14 -18.72 1.97
CA PRO A 209 2.07 -18.64 0.86
C PRO A 209 1.43 -19.02 -0.48
N MET A 210 1.88 -18.37 -1.54
CA MET A 210 1.43 -18.53 -2.91
C MET A 210 2.56 -19.04 -3.80
N LYS A 211 2.25 -19.81 -4.81
CA LYS A 211 3.22 -20.12 -5.87
C LYS A 211 3.49 -18.87 -6.73
N ALA A 212 4.74 -18.70 -7.17
CA ALA A 212 5.14 -17.52 -7.94
C ALA A 212 4.35 -17.35 -9.25
N HIS A 213 3.92 -18.45 -9.89
CA HIS A 213 3.05 -18.36 -11.08
C HIS A 213 1.70 -17.71 -10.75
N TYR A 214 1.13 -17.96 -9.55
CA TYR A 214 -0.09 -17.32 -9.08
C TYR A 214 0.13 -15.83 -8.79
N VAL A 215 1.23 -15.50 -8.11
CA VAL A 215 1.64 -14.11 -7.88
C VAL A 215 1.80 -13.35 -9.20
N ARG A 216 2.42 -13.97 -10.20
CA ARG A 216 2.59 -13.39 -11.54
C ARG A 216 1.27 -13.14 -12.25
N GLN A 217 0.29 -14.01 -12.07
CA GLN A 217 -1.02 -13.91 -12.73
C GLN A 217 -1.91 -12.85 -12.10
N TYR A 218 -1.91 -12.74 -10.78
CA TYR A 218 -2.88 -11.93 -10.02
C TYR A 218 -2.24 -10.78 -9.24
N GLY A 219 -0.94 -10.72 -9.10
CA GLY A 219 -0.25 -9.56 -8.56
C GLY A 219 -0.26 -8.39 -9.53
N ILE A 220 -0.27 -7.19 -9.00
CA ILE A 220 -0.11 -5.95 -9.76
C ILE A 220 1.39 -5.73 -9.96
N PRO A 221 1.92 -5.88 -11.19
CA PRO A 221 3.34 -5.90 -11.43
C PRO A 221 3.97 -4.51 -11.34
N LYS A 222 5.29 -4.47 -11.07
CA LYS A 222 6.11 -3.26 -11.06
C LYS A 222 5.66 -2.20 -10.05
N SER A 223 5.03 -2.60 -8.94
CA SER A 223 4.52 -1.69 -7.94
C SER A 223 5.61 -0.89 -7.24
N TYR A 224 6.73 -1.54 -6.89
CA TYR A 224 7.89 -0.84 -6.34
C TYR A 224 8.58 0.05 -7.37
N THR A 225 8.79 -0.46 -8.59
CA THR A 225 9.33 0.35 -9.69
C THR A 225 8.48 1.60 -9.93
N LYS A 226 7.16 1.46 -9.91
CA LYS A 226 6.20 2.56 -10.04
C LYS A 226 6.32 3.56 -8.88
N ALA A 227 6.34 3.08 -7.64
CA ALA A 227 6.46 3.94 -6.46
C ALA A 227 7.80 4.71 -6.48
N LEU A 228 8.91 4.05 -6.81
CA LEU A 228 10.20 4.68 -6.97
C LEU A 228 10.16 5.79 -8.04
N ALA A 229 9.64 5.50 -9.22
CA ALA A 229 9.54 6.47 -10.32
C ALA A 229 8.70 7.70 -9.94
N LEU A 230 7.59 7.52 -9.22
CA LEU A 230 6.76 8.61 -8.71
C LEU A 230 7.52 9.52 -7.74
N GLY A 231 8.23 8.93 -6.78
CA GLY A 231 9.02 9.70 -5.83
C GLY A 231 10.21 10.41 -6.48
N GLU A 232 10.94 9.73 -7.36
CA GLU A 232 12.03 10.32 -8.15
C GLU A 232 11.53 11.52 -8.97
N ALA A 233 10.36 11.41 -9.61
CA ALA A 233 9.78 12.50 -10.38
C ALA A 233 9.51 13.72 -9.52
N VAL A 234 8.96 13.56 -8.31
CA VAL A 234 8.76 14.68 -7.36
C VAL A 234 10.09 15.27 -6.94
N ILE A 235 11.08 14.44 -6.57
CA ILE A 235 12.40 14.89 -6.13
C ILE A 235 13.12 15.68 -7.25
N HIS A 236 13.11 15.14 -8.46
CA HIS A 236 13.79 15.74 -9.62
C HIS A 236 13.12 17.05 -10.04
N ALA A 237 11.79 17.08 -10.15
CA ALA A 237 11.06 18.31 -10.51
C ALA A 237 11.31 19.42 -9.49
N ARG A 238 11.29 19.11 -8.18
CA ARG A 238 11.62 20.10 -7.14
C ARG A 238 13.05 20.62 -7.24
N LYS A 239 14.03 19.75 -7.50
CA LYS A 239 15.43 20.17 -7.73
C LYS A 239 15.57 21.06 -8.96
N ALA A 240 14.83 20.76 -10.03
CA ALA A 240 14.81 21.53 -11.26
C ALA A 240 13.97 22.81 -11.17
N LYS A 241 13.19 22.99 -10.09
CA LYS A 241 12.18 24.07 -9.93
C LYS A 241 11.04 23.98 -10.96
N ASP A 242 10.75 22.77 -11.44
CA ASP A 242 9.60 22.43 -12.28
C ASP A 242 8.39 22.10 -11.41
N ASP A 243 7.22 21.90 -12.04
CA ASP A 243 5.99 21.49 -11.33
C ASP A 243 6.04 19.97 -10.99
N PRO A 244 6.23 19.59 -9.71
CA PRO A 244 6.31 18.20 -9.32
C PRO A 244 4.95 17.47 -9.40
N ILE A 245 3.83 18.21 -9.32
CA ILE A 245 2.49 17.64 -9.45
C ILE A 245 2.23 17.25 -10.90
N ALA A 246 2.63 18.11 -11.84
CA ALA A 246 2.56 17.80 -13.27
C ALA A 246 3.43 16.57 -13.63
N ALA A 247 4.62 16.44 -13.02
CA ALA A 247 5.49 15.27 -13.22
C ALA A 247 4.83 13.97 -12.78
N VAL A 248 4.17 13.94 -11.62
CA VAL A 248 3.39 12.78 -11.15
C VAL A 248 2.27 12.42 -12.12
N CYS A 249 1.49 13.42 -12.57
CA CYS A 249 0.40 13.21 -13.52
C CYS A 249 0.88 12.64 -14.87
N ALA A 250 2.04 13.09 -15.35
CA ALA A 250 2.60 12.63 -16.62
C ALA A 250 2.99 11.15 -16.61
N LEU A 251 3.53 10.64 -15.48
CA LEU A 251 3.93 9.25 -15.34
C LEU A 251 2.74 8.30 -15.34
N GLU A 252 1.70 8.62 -14.57
CA GLU A 252 0.60 7.70 -14.29
C GLU A 252 -0.61 7.87 -15.21
N GLY A 253 -0.56 8.81 -16.15
CA GLY A 253 -1.75 9.19 -16.91
C GLY A 253 -2.84 9.79 -16.02
N GLY A 254 -2.42 10.31 -14.86
CA GLY A 254 -3.28 10.98 -13.91
C GLY A 254 -3.58 12.41 -14.30
N ARG A 255 -4.47 13.04 -13.56
CA ARG A 255 -4.86 14.43 -13.75
C ARG A 255 -5.01 15.16 -12.42
N ARG A 256 -4.50 16.37 -12.34
CA ARG A 256 -4.85 17.33 -11.29
C ARG A 256 -6.28 17.80 -11.55
N ILE A 257 -7.20 17.48 -10.65
CA ILE A 257 -8.63 17.73 -10.85
C ILE A 257 -9.15 18.90 -10.01
N PHE A 258 -8.48 19.24 -8.89
CA PHE A 258 -8.93 20.31 -8.00
C PHE A 258 -7.77 20.88 -7.19
N ASP A 259 -7.82 22.18 -6.97
CA ASP A 259 -6.96 22.88 -6.02
C ASP A 259 -7.82 23.51 -4.93
N GLY A 260 -7.59 23.14 -3.69
CA GLY A 260 -8.44 23.63 -2.61
C GLY A 260 -7.73 23.78 -1.27
N LYS A 261 -8.37 24.57 -0.42
CA LYS A 261 -8.01 24.71 0.99
C LYS A 261 -8.99 23.92 1.83
N ILE A 262 -8.50 23.14 2.78
CA ILE A 262 -9.32 22.38 3.72
C ILE A 262 -10.09 23.35 4.61
N THR A 263 -11.41 23.33 4.53
CA THR A 263 -12.33 24.19 5.29
C THR A 263 -13.18 23.46 6.31
N ASP A 264 -13.32 22.14 6.17
CA ASP A 264 -13.93 21.28 7.20
C ASP A 264 -13.30 19.88 7.13
N LEU A 265 -13.21 19.22 8.28
CA LEU A 265 -12.67 17.87 8.41
C LEU A 265 -13.37 17.16 9.56
N LYS A 266 -14.20 16.19 9.22
CA LYS A 266 -14.88 15.33 10.17
C LYS A 266 -14.26 13.95 10.14
N ARG A 267 -13.71 13.49 11.25
CA ARG A 267 -13.14 12.14 11.38
C ARG A 267 -13.58 11.52 12.71
N HIS A 268 -13.93 10.25 12.65
CA HIS A 268 -14.24 9.44 13.82
C HIS A 268 -13.80 8.00 13.60
N LEU A 269 -13.56 7.27 14.66
CA LEU A 269 -13.24 5.84 14.57
C LEU A 269 -14.54 5.05 14.57
N ARG A 270 -14.69 4.16 13.59
CA ARG A 270 -15.82 3.24 13.48
C ARG A 270 -15.31 1.87 13.02
N GLY A 271 -15.52 0.85 13.85
CA GLY A 271 -15.12 -0.53 13.51
C GLY A 271 -13.62 -0.72 13.30
N GLY A 272 -12.76 0.15 13.89
CA GLY A 272 -11.31 0.10 13.70
C GLY A 272 -10.79 0.94 12.52
N PHE A 273 -11.68 1.62 11.78
CA PHE A 273 -11.34 2.48 10.64
C PHE A 273 -11.53 3.96 10.98
N ALA A 274 -10.69 4.81 10.40
CA ALA A 274 -10.89 6.25 10.38
C ALA A 274 -11.89 6.60 9.27
N VAL A 275 -13.12 6.96 9.65
CA VAL A 275 -14.21 7.29 8.73
C VAL A 275 -14.53 8.77 8.82
N GLY A 276 -14.87 9.41 7.71
CA GLY A 276 -15.27 10.81 7.72
C GLY A 276 -15.34 11.46 6.35
N ASP A 277 -15.40 12.78 6.37
CA ASP A 277 -15.50 13.61 5.18
C ASP A 277 -14.57 14.83 5.32
N LEU A 278 -14.02 15.23 4.18
CA LEU A 278 -13.19 16.40 4.01
C LEU A 278 -13.89 17.36 3.06
N THR A 279 -13.97 18.64 3.43
CA THR A 279 -14.49 19.72 2.55
C THR A 279 -13.35 20.63 2.14
N LEU A 280 -13.31 20.95 0.85
CA LEU A 280 -12.34 21.85 0.23
C LEU A 280 -13.05 23.07 -0.38
N SER A 281 -12.51 24.25 -0.13
CA SER A 281 -12.85 25.47 -0.88
C SER A 281 -11.81 25.70 -1.97
N GLY A 282 -12.24 25.76 -3.23
CA GLY A 282 -11.37 25.90 -4.38
C GLY A 282 -10.64 27.23 -4.46
N PHE A 283 -9.43 27.21 -5.01
CA PHE A 283 -8.65 28.39 -5.40
C PHE A 283 -8.00 28.17 -6.79
N GLY A 284 -7.37 29.22 -7.34
CA GLY A 284 -6.80 29.14 -8.69
C GLY A 284 -7.87 28.81 -9.72
N ASP A 285 -7.64 27.79 -10.54
CA ASP A 285 -8.60 27.31 -11.56
C ASP A 285 -9.88 26.72 -10.96
N SER A 286 -9.85 26.33 -9.68
CA SER A 286 -11.01 25.80 -8.94
C SER A 286 -11.74 26.87 -8.11
N ALA A 287 -11.40 28.16 -8.28
CA ALA A 287 -11.99 29.23 -7.49
C ALA A 287 -13.51 29.31 -7.64
N GLY A 288 -14.21 29.45 -6.51
CA GLY A 288 -15.67 29.49 -6.46
C GLY A 288 -16.36 28.13 -6.43
N GLN A 289 -15.61 27.03 -6.56
CA GLN A 289 -16.10 25.67 -6.45
C GLN A 289 -15.84 25.10 -5.06
N THR A 290 -16.61 24.10 -4.68
CA THR A 290 -16.39 23.28 -3.48
C THR A 290 -16.13 21.85 -3.86
N ALA A 291 -15.34 21.14 -3.05
CA ALA A 291 -15.19 19.70 -3.21
C ALA A 291 -15.35 18.98 -1.87
N GLU A 292 -15.82 17.75 -1.95
CA GLU A 292 -15.93 16.84 -0.82
C GLU A 292 -15.18 15.55 -1.12
N VAL A 293 -14.47 15.03 -0.12
CA VAL A 293 -13.77 13.74 -0.21
C VAL A 293 -14.22 12.85 0.93
N ALA A 294 -14.85 11.72 0.60
CA ALA A 294 -15.22 10.71 1.57
C ALA A 294 -14.01 9.86 1.95
N ILE A 295 -13.91 9.53 3.23
CA ILE A 295 -12.75 8.85 3.85
C ILE A 295 -13.20 7.57 4.56
N GLN A 296 -12.47 6.47 4.32
CA GLN A 296 -12.42 5.31 5.21
C GLN A 296 -11.00 4.74 5.18
N ASN A 297 -10.15 5.20 6.10
CA ASN A 297 -8.69 5.15 6.06
C ASN A 297 -8.11 5.84 4.82
N GLU A 298 -8.60 5.49 3.64
CA GLU A 298 -8.23 6.01 2.31
C GLU A 298 -9.26 7.02 1.82
N PHE A 299 -8.90 7.77 0.76
CA PHE A 299 -9.82 8.60 0.00
C PHE A 299 -10.62 7.73 -0.96
N LEU A 300 -11.96 7.75 -0.85
CA LEU A 300 -12.85 6.84 -1.55
C LEU A 300 -13.65 7.47 -2.67
N ILE A 301 -14.17 8.68 -2.43
CA ILE A 301 -15.06 9.37 -3.37
C ILE A 301 -14.71 10.84 -3.37
N PHE A 302 -14.52 11.39 -4.54
CA PHE A 302 -14.36 12.83 -4.76
C PHE A 302 -15.62 13.37 -5.45
N ARG A 303 -16.17 14.43 -4.86
CA ARG A 303 -17.29 15.19 -5.43
C ARG A 303 -16.88 16.64 -5.62
N ARG A 304 -17.29 17.23 -6.74
CA ARG A 304 -17.19 18.68 -6.99
C ARG A 304 -18.59 19.24 -7.09
N ASP A 305 -18.90 20.25 -6.30
CA ASP A 305 -20.21 20.91 -6.26
C ASP A 305 -21.37 19.87 -6.15
N GLY A 306 -21.17 18.83 -5.35
CA GLY A 306 -22.11 17.73 -5.13
C GLY A 306 -22.10 16.62 -6.19
N VAL A 307 -21.40 16.80 -7.31
CA VAL A 307 -21.33 15.79 -8.41
C VAL A 307 -20.14 14.87 -8.19
N VAL A 308 -20.38 13.54 -8.20
CA VAL A 308 -19.32 12.52 -8.11
C VAL A 308 -18.49 12.52 -9.39
N GLU A 309 -17.19 12.73 -9.27
CA GLU A 309 -16.26 12.72 -10.41
C GLU A 309 -15.30 11.52 -10.39
N VAL A 310 -14.84 11.12 -9.19
CA VAL A 310 -13.88 10.02 -9.03
C VAL A 310 -14.31 9.14 -7.88
N THR A 311 -14.20 7.83 -8.08
CA THR A 311 -14.51 6.86 -7.04
C THR A 311 -13.43 5.78 -6.96
N VAL A 312 -13.28 5.18 -5.78
CA VAL A 312 -12.58 3.90 -5.61
C VAL A 312 -13.11 2.86 -6.62
N PRO A 313 -12.27 2.01 -7.23
CA PRO A 313 -10.86 1.76 -6.95
C PRO A 313 -9.86 2.74 -7.62
N ASP A 314 -10.29 3.70 -8.45
CA ASP A 314 -9.37 4.71 -8.96
C ASP A 314 -8.76 5.52 -7.81
N LEU A 315 -7.54 5.98 -7.99
CA LEU A 315 -6.77 6.62 -6.92
C LEU A 315 -7.14 8.11 -6.81
N ILE A 316 -7.60 8.52 -5.65
CA ILE A 316 -7.77 9.92 -5.27
C ILE A 316 -6.58 10.27 -4.39
N VAL A 317 -5.74 11.20 -4.82
CA VAL A 317 -4.50 11.55 -4.13
C VAL A 317 -4.53 13.01 -3.74
N LEU A 318 -4.26 13.30 -2.47
CA LEU A 318 -4.08 14.66 -1.99
C LEU A 318 -2.60 14.93 -1.79
N LEU A 319 -2.09 15.92 -2.50
CA LEU A 319 -0.71 16.42 -2.36
C LEU A 319 -0.73 17.83 -1.76
N ASP A 320 0.23 18.12 -0.92
CA ASP A 320 0.51 19.50 -0.52
C ASP A 320 0.88 20.32 -1.77
N VAL A 321 0.23 21.46 -1.96
CA VAL A 321 0.33 22.21 -3.21
C VAL A 321 1.72 22.82 -3.42
N ASP A 322 2.44 23.11 -2.34
CA ASP A 322 3.73 23.77 -2.40
C ASP A 322 4.90 22.77 -2.48
N THR A 323 4.74 21.58 -1.90
CA THR A 323 5.79 20.58 -1.81
C THR A 323 5.57 19.33 -2.66
N ALA A 324 4.33 19.09 -3.10
CA ALA A 324 3.86 17.86 -3.73
C ALA A 324 4.07 16.58 -2.86
N TYR A 325 4.26 16.75 -1.54
CA TYR A 325 4.27 15.62 -0.63
C TYR A 325 2.86 15.07 -0.44
N PRO A 326 2.68 13.73 -0.46
CA PRO A 326 1.39 13.11 -0.22
C PRO A 326 0.92 13.34 1.22
N ILE A 327 -0.39 13.60 1.36
CA ILE A 327 -1.01 13.84 2.66
C ILE A 327 -1.87 12.64 3.00
N THR A 328 -1.51 11.93 4.07
CA THR A 328 -2.29 10.82 4.61
C THR A 328 -3.47 11.33 5.44
N THR A 329 -4.51 10.50 5.59
CA THR A 329 -5.74 10.92 6.26
C THR A 329 -5.53 11.35 7.72
N GLU A 330 -4.56 10.77 8.43
CA GLU A 330 -4.19 11.18 9.78
C GLU A 330 -3.44 12.52 9.84
N MET A 331 -2.83 12.93 8.72
CA MET A 331 -2.07 14.18 8.61
C MET A 331 -2.89 15.37 8.13
N LEU A 332 -4.15 15.16 7.73
CA LEU A 332 -5.05 16.23 7.31
C LEU A 332 -5.26 17.26 8.43
N ARG A 333 -5.20 18.53 8.07
CA ARG A 333 -5.41 19.68 8.98
C ARG A 333 -6.26 20.74 8.32
N TYR A 334 -7.11 21.39 9.10
CA TYR A 334 -7.80 22.60 8.68
C TYR A 334 -6.80 23.64 8.15
N GLY A 335 -7.13 24.28 7.03
CA GLY A 335 -6.33 25.33 6.44
C GLY A 335 -5.21 24.87 5.50
N GLN A 336 -4.91 23.57 5.40
CA GLN A 336 -3.94 23.05 4.41
C GLN A 336 -4.41 23.34 2.99
N ARG A 337 -3.45 23.68 2.12
CA ARG A 337 -3.65 23.87 0.68
C ARG A 337 -3.25 22.59 -0.03
N VAL A 338 -4.18 21.99 -0.76
CA VAL A 338 -3.99 20.69 -1.39
C VAL A 338 -4.32 20.71 -2.87
N ALA A 339 -3.56 19.95 -3.64
CA ALA A 339 -3.93 19.56 -4.99
C ALA A 339 -4.51 18.15 -4.94
N VAL A 340 -5.68 17.97 -5.56
CA VAL A 340 -6.32 16.66 -5.68
C VAL A 340 -6.00 16.09 -7.06
N LEU A 341 -5.46 14.89 -7.08
CA LEU A 341 -5.17 14.15 -8.30
C LEU A 341 -6.09 12.95 -8.40
N ALA A 342 -6.47 12.62 -9.64
CA ALA A 342 -7.12 11.36 -9.98
C ALA A 342 -6.18 10.54 -10.86
N ILE A 343 -5.93 9.27 -10.47
CA ILE A 343 -5.05 8.34 -11.18
C ILE A 343 -5.82 7.05 -11.44
N PRO A 344 -5.79 6.50 -12.68
CA PRO A 344 -6.47 5.25 -12.99
C PRO A 344 -5.91 4.07 -12.18
N CYS A 345 -6.78 3.22 -11.64
CA CYS A 345 -6.35 1.99 -10.99
C CYS A 345 -5.93 0.92 -12.02
N HIS A 346 -5.26 -0.13 -11.54
CA HIS A 346 -4.87 -1.27 -12.37
C HIS A 346 -6.10 -2.04 -12.90
N ALA A 347 -5.98 -2.64 -14.08
CA ALA A 347 -7.07 -3.36 -14.74
C ALA A 347 -7.65 -4.52 -13.91
N LEU A 348 -6.83 -5.22 -13.12
CA LEU A 348 -7.28 -6.29 -12.22
C LEU A 348 -8.32 -5.81 -11.19
N LEU A 349 -8.35 -4.53 -10.84
CA LEU A 349 -9.33 -3.96 -9.90
C LEU A 349 -10.66 -3.53 -10.58
N ARG A 350 -10.76 -3.66 -11.90
CA ARG A 350 -11.93 -3.21 -12.68
C ARG A 350 -12.86 -4.33 -13.12
N SER A 351 -12.51 -5.60 -12.85
CA SER A 351 -13.42 -6.71 -13.15
C SER A 351 -14.68 -6.65 -12.27
N ALA A 352 -15.78 -7.25 -12.73
CA ALA A 352 -17.00 -7.33 -11.91
C ALA A 352 -16.74 -8.00 -10.55
N GLN A 353 -15.89 -9.03 -10.52
CA GLN A 353 -15.48 -9.71 -9.29
C GLN A 353 -14.71 -8.77 -8.35
N ALA A 354 -13.78 -7.99 -8.87
CA ALA A 354 -13.02 -7.02 -8.07
C ALA A 354 -13.94 -5.88 -7.58
N LEU A 355 -14.78 -5.31 -8.43
CA LEU A 355 -15.68 -4.22 -8.06
C LEU A 355 -16.70 -4.61 -6.98
N ALA A 356 -17.06 -5.89 -6.88
CA ALA A 356 -17.88 -6.39 -5.78
C ALA A 356 -17.18 -6.27 -4.41
N VAL A 357 -15.83 -6.23 -4.39
CA VAL A 357 -15.01 -6.18 -3.17
C VAL A 357 -14.41 -4.80 -2.93
N VAL A 358 -13.98 -4.09 -3.99
CA VAL A 358 -13.27 -2.81 -3.91
C VAL A 358 -13.98 -1.65 -4.60
N GLY A 359 -15.18 -1.84 -5.11
CA GLY A 359 -16.02 -0.78 -5.69
C GLY A 359 -16.77 0.04 -4.64
N PRO A 360 -17.40 1.15 -5.02
CA PRO A 360 -18.10 2.05 -4.10
C PRO A 360 -19.13 1.36 -3.19
N ALA A 361 -19.85 0.38 -3.71
CA ALA A 361 -20.88 -0.37 -2.96
C ALA A 361 -20.29 -1.10 -1.74
N ALA A 362 -19.05 -1.62 -1.83
CA ALA A 362 -18.36 -2.30 -0.74
C ALA A 362 -18.05 -1.35 0.44
N PHE A 363 -17.99 -0.05 0.17
CA PHE A 363 -17.74 1.00 1.16
C PHE A 363 -19.02 1.72 1.62
N GLY A 364 -20.20 1.14 1.35
CA GLY A 364 -21.47 1.70 1.80
C GLY A 364 -22.11 2.74 0.86
N TYR A 365 -21.66 2.80 -0.38
CA TYR A 365 -22.20 3.68 -1.43
C TYR A 365 -22.86 2.88 -2.57
N PRO A 366 -23.96 2.13 -2.31
CA PRO A 366 -24.55 1.24 -3.30
C PRO A 366 -25.18 1.97 -4.50
N ASP A 367 -25.55 3.25 -4.32
CA ASP A 367 -26.14 4.08 -5.37
C ASP A 367 -25.09 4.69 -6.30
N ILE A 368 -23.80 4.55 -6.00
CA ILE A 368 -22.71 5.06 -6.83
C ILE A 368 -22.15 3.94 -7.68
N VAL A 369 -22.33 4.06 -8.99
CA VAL A 369 -21.77 3.14 -9.97
C VAL A 369 -20.34 3.57 -10.30
N TYR A 370 -19.38 2.65 -10.21
CA TYR A 370 -18.02 2.91 -10.64
C TYR A 370 -17.97 3.20 -12.13
N SER A 371 -17.34 4.29 -12.49
CA SER A 371 -17.00 4.65 -13.86
C SER A 371 -15.49 4.91 -13.94
N PRO A 372 -14.73 4.16 -14.75
CA PRO A 372 -13.31 4.37 -14.89
C PRO A 372 -13.02 5.80 -15.33
N ILE A 373 -12.07 6.46 -14.64
CA ILE A 373 -11.61 7.76 -15.12
C ILE A 373 -10.92 7.59 -16.47
N SER A 374 -11.31 8.44 -17.43
CA SER A 374 -10.66 8.53 -18.72
C SER A 374 -10.31 9.98 -19.01
N PHE A 375 -9.03 10.21 -19.30
CA PHE A 375 -8.58 11.55 -19.68
C PHE A 375 -8.25 11.55 -21.18
N PRO A 376 -8.79 12.51 -21.98
CA PRO A 376 -8.47 12.59 -23.40
C PRO A 376 -6.96 12.77 -23.59
N GLY A 377 -6.29 11.85 -24.32
CA GLY A 377 -4.90 12.01 -24.69
C GLY A 377 -3.98 10.80 -24.59
N LYS A 378 -4.35 9.73 -23.87
CA LYS A 378 -3.61 8.45 -23.95
C LYS A 378 -4.59 7.33 -24.28
N ARG A 379 -4.39 6.67 -25.44
CA ARG A 379 -5.00 5.36 -25.71
C ARG A 379 -4.40 4.36 -24.72
N ALA A 380 -5.28 3.58 -24.08
CA ALA A 380 -4.96 2.49 -23.18
C ALA A 380 -4.08 1.43 -23.85
#